data_0bdd505547d9b25ae8325641371fb644
#
_entry.id   0bdd505547d9b25ae8325641371fb644
#
_cell.length_a   1.000
_cell.length_b   1.000
_cell.length_c   1.000
_cell.angle_alpha   90.00
_cell.angle_beta   90.00
_cell.angle_gamma   90.00
#
_symmetry.space_group_name_H-M   'P 1'
#
loop_
_entity.id
_entity.type
_entity.pdbx_description
1 polymer ?
#
loop_
_entity_poly.entity_id
_entity_poly.type
_entity_poly.pdbx_seq_one_letter_code
_entity_poly.pdbx_strand_id
1 'polypeptide(L)'
;MDIGAISIRYARALLKAATAEGLEDKVYQDMMTLAKSYLEVDQLRQTVENPMLSKEKKEGILAVAAGEQPSVLTRNFINLVLKEGRENVMQFIANSYITLYRKQKNII
;
A
#
# COMPACT_ATOMS: atom_id res chain seq x y z
N MET A 1 -6.21 -3.93 18.92
CA MET A 1 -6.52 -4.17 17.51
C MET A 1 -5.31 -4.80 16.83
N ASP A 2 -5.50 -5.86 16.10
CA ASP A 2 -4.39 -6.61 15.49
C ASP A 2 -4.00 -5.99 14.14
N ILE A 3 -2.93 -5.20 14.15
CA ILE A 3 -2.42 -4.54 12.94
C ILE A 3 -2.03 -5.57 11.88
N GLY A 4 -1.45 -6.70 12.30
CA GLY A 4 -1.05 -7.76 11.37
C GLY A 4 -2.24 -8.37 10.64
N ALA A 5 -3.32 -8.69 11.37
CA ALA A 5 -4.51 -9.29 10.78
C ALA A 5 -5.18 -8.32 9.80
N ILE A 6 -5.25 -7.03 10.17
CA ILE A 6 -5.84 -6.00 9.31
C ILE A 6 -5.02 -5.83 8.04
N SER A 7 -3.69 -5.75 8.18
CA SER A 7 -2.79 -5.55 7.05
C SER A 7 -2.88 -6.71 6.07
N ILE A 8 -2.90 -7.94 6.56
CA ILE A 8 -3.02 -9.13 5.71
C ILE A 8 -4.35 -9.14 4.98
N ARG A 9 -5.44 -8.77 5.66
CA ARG A 9 -6.77 -8.75 5.04
C ARG A 9 -6.82 -7.78 3.87
N TYR A 10 -6.30 -6.56 4.06
CA TYR A 10 -6.25 -5.56 2.99
C TYR A 10 -5.33 -6.01 1.85
N ALA A 11 -4.15 -6.53 2.20
CA ALA A 11 -3.18 -6.97 1.20
C ALA A 11 -3.72 -8.15 0.38
N ARG A 12 -4.40 -9.08 1.03
CA ARG A 12 -4.98 -10.24 0.34
C ARG A 12 -6.07 -9.81 -0.64
N ALA A 13 -6.92 -8.85 -0.23
CA ALA A 13 -7.95 -8.32 -1.11
C ALA A 13 -7.34 -7.61 -2.31
N LEU A 14 -6.28 -6.84 -2.10
CA LEU A 14 -5.60 -6.15 -3.19
C LEU A 14 -4.96 -7.15 -4.15
N LEU A 15 -4.28 -8.16 -3.64
CA LEU A 15 -3.65 -9.18 -4.48
C LEU A 15 -4.69 -9.93 -5.31
N LYS A 16 -5.82 -10.26 -4.71
CA LYS A 16 -6.90 -10.94 -5.41
C LYS A 16 -7.43 -10.07 -6.56
N ALA A 17 -7.69 -8.79 -6.28
CA ALA A 17 -8.18 -7.86 -7.29
C ALA A 17 -7.15 -7.65 -8.39
N ALA A 18 -5.88 -7.50 -8.03
CA ALA A 18 -4.80 -7.30 -8.98
C ALA A 18 -4.64 -8.53 -9.89
N THR A 19 -4.68 -9.72 -9.32
CA THR A 19 -4.57 -10.96 -10.07
C THR A 19 -5.71 -11.11 -11.08
N ALA A 20 -6.92 -10.74 -10.67
CA ALA A 20 -8.09 -10.82 -11.55
C ALA A 20 -7.95 -9.90 -12.77
N GLU A 21 -7.20 -8.80 -12.65
CA GLU A 21 -7.00 -7.85 -13.74
C GLU A 21 -5.67 -8.02 -14.45
N GLY A 22 -4.86 -8.98 -14.04
CA GLY A 22 -3.53 -9.17 -14.61
C GLY A 22 -2.54 -8.10 -14.22
N LEU A 23 -2.78 -7.41 -13.10
CA LEU A 23 -1.97 -6.29 -12.63
C LEU A 23 -1.15 -6.62 -11.38
N GLU A 24 -1.12 -7.89 -11.00
CA GLU A 24 -0.46 -8.28 -9.74
C GLU A 24 1.03 -7.93 -9.73
N ASP A 25 1.70 -8.03 -10.88
CA ASP A 25 3.12 -7.70 -10.99
C ASP A 25 3.35 -6.19 -10.89
N LYS A 26 2.51 -5.40 -11.54
CA LYS A 26 2.61 -3.94 -11.48
C LYS A 26 2.34 -3.43 -10.08
N VAL A 27 1.31 -3.95 -9.43
CA VAL A 27 0.97 -3.58 -8.05
C VAL A 27 2.10 -4.01 -7.11
N TYR A 28 2.74 -5.15 -7.38
CA TYR A 28 3.90 -5.57 -6.61
C TYR A 28 5.02 -4.54 -6.69
N GLN A 29 5.32 -4.04 -7.89
CA GLN A 29 6.33 -2.98 -8.05
C GLN A 29 5.94 -1.74 -7.26
N ASP A 30 4.67 -1.34 -7.34
CA ASP A 30 4.18 -0.17 -6.61
C ASP A 30 4.32 -0.37 -5.09
N MET A 31 3.99 -1.56 -4.59
CA MET A 31 4.08 -1.83 -3.16
C MET A 31 5.53 -1.91 -2.68
N MET A 32 6.43 -2.45 -3.52
CA MET A 32 7.86 -2.45 -3.19
C MET A 32 8.41 -1.04 -3.11
N THR A 33 8.04 -0.18 -4.05
CA THR A 33 8.46 1.21 -4.05
C THR A 33 7.93 1.93 -2.82
N LEU A 34 6.66 1.69 -2.49
CA LEU A 34 6.03 2.29 -1.31
C LEU A 34 6.72 1.85 -0.02
N ALA A 35 6.98 0.55 0.12
CA ALA A 35 7.67 0.02 1.29
C ALA A 35 9.07 0.62 1.42
N LYS A 36 9.79 0.75 0.31
CA LYS A 36 11.11 1.38 0.29
C LYS A 36 11.04 2.84 0.71
N SER A 37 10.02 3.56 0.26
CA SER A 37 9.83 4.96 0.64
C SER A 37 9.64 5.11 2.13
N TYR A 38 8.89 4.21 2.76
CA TYR A 38 8.72 4.23 4.21
C TYR A 38 10.04 4.01 4.96
N LEU A 39 10.94 3.22 4.38
CA LEU A 39 12.25 2.98 5.01
C LEU A 39 13.20 4.15 4.80
N GLU A 40 13.16 4.80 3.62
CA GLU A 40 14.12 5.83 3.26
C GLU A 40 13.71 7.24 3.68
N VAL A 41 12.41 7.48 3.80
CA VAL A 41 11.89 8.80 4.16
C VAL A 41 11.37 8.73 5.59
N ASP A 42 12.20 9.14 6.54
CA ASP A 42 11.92 8.99 7.97
C ASP A 42 10.60 9.63 8.40
N GLN A 43 10.22 10.73 7.74
CA GLN A 43 9.03 11.47 8.13
C GLN A 43 7.76 11.05 7.41
N LEU A 44 7.86 10.10 6.47
CA LEU A 44 6.70 9.69 5.68
C LEU A 44 5.58 9.16 6.58
N ARG A 45 5.92 8.26 7.49
CA ARG A 45 4.95 7.69 8.39
C ARG A 45 4.24 8.75 9.23
N GLN A 46 5.00 9.65 9.83
CA GLN A 46 4.45 10.71 10.67
C GLN A 46 3.54 11.63 9.86
N THR A 47 3.95 11.95 8.64
CA THR A 47 3.15 12.83 7.77
C THR A 47 1.83 12.17 7.41
N VAL A 48 1.85 10.90 7.03
CA VAL A 48 0.64 10.16 6.65
C VAL A 48 -0.30 9.98 7.84
N GLU A 49 0.26 9.82 9.05
CA GLU A 49 -0.55 9.62 10.25
C GLU A 49 -1.00 10.93 10.89
N ASN A 50 -0.56 12.07 10.36
CA ASN A 50 -0.93 13.38 10.92
C ASN A 50 -2.43 13.66 10.70
N PRO A 51 -3.22 13.75 11.78
CA PRO A 51 -4.67 13.95 11.63
C PRO A 51 -5.04 15.33 11.09
N MET A 52 -4.10 16.28 11.11
CA MET A 52 -4.34 17.62 10.58
C MET A 52 -4.21 17.69 9.06
N LEU A 53 -3.60 16.67 8.44
CA LEU A 53 -3.42 16.65 7.00
C LEU A 53 -4.65 16.03 6.34
N SER A 54 -5.15 16.66 5.27
CA SER A 54 -6.34 16.16 4.59
C SER A 54 -6.06 14.83 3.89
N LYS A 55 -7.11 14.04 3.70
CA LYS A 55 -6.98 12.75 3.00
C LYS A 55 -6.52 12.94 1.56
N GLU A 56 -6.94 14.02 0.92
CA GLU A 56 -6.53 14.35 -0.44
C GLU A 56 -5.01 14.56 -0.52
N LYS A 57 -4.45 15.31 0.45
CA LYS A 57 -3.00 15.52 0.48
C LYS A 57 -2.25 14.23 0.80
N LYS A 58 -2.79 13.42 1.70
CA LYS A 58 -2.19 12.12 2.03
C LYS A 58 -2.19 11.21 0.81
N GLU A 59 -3.27 11.22 0.03
CA GLU A 59 -3.34 10.42 -1.20
C GLU A 59 -2.24 10.81 -2.17
N GLY A 60 -2.03 12.11 -2.39
CA GLY A 60 -0.96 12.58 -3.26
C GLY A 60 0.42 12.15 -2.79
N ILE A 61 0.68 12.24 -1.49
CA ILE A 61 1.95 11.85 -0.90
C ILE A 61 2.17 10.34 -1.08
N LEU A 62 1.16 9.53 -0.79
CA LEU A 62 1.28 8.08 -0.91
C LEU A 62 1.41 7.65 -2.36
N ALA A 63 0.73 8.31 -3.29
CA ALA A 63 0.84 7.99 -4.71
C ALA A 63 2.27 8.24 -5.20
N VAL A 64 2.88 9.35 -4.80
CA VAL A 64 4.28 9.65 -5.15
C VAL A 64 5.21 8.64 -4.49
N ALA A 65 4.95 8.27 -3.25
CA ALA A 65 5.77 7.29 -2.52
C ALA A 65 5.71 5.91 -3.19
N ALA A 66 4.63 5.60 -3.90
CA ALA A 66 4.47 4.33 -4.60
C ALA A 66 5.15 4.33 -5.98
N GLY A 67 5.68 5.47 -6.43
CA GLY A 67 6.42 5.57 -7.69
C GLY A 67 5.93 6.70 -8.57
N GLU A 68 6.60 6.86 -9.72
CA GLU A 68 6.25 7.94 -10.65
C GLU A 68 4.90 7.70 -11.33
N GLN A 69 4.59 6.43 -11.61
CA GLN A 69 3.34 6.08 -12.29
C GLN A 69 2.74 4.82 -11.65
N PRO A 70 2.18 4.95 -10.44
CA PRO A 70 1.51 3.81 -9.83
C PRO A 70 0.29 3.41 -10.66
N SER A 71 -0.10 2.15 -10.60
CA SER A 71 -1.27 1.68 -11.34
C SER A 71 -2.54 2.36 -10.81
N VAL A 72 -3.57 2.41 -11.65
CA VAL A 72 -4.87 2.94 -11.23
C VAL A 72 -5.40 2.12 -10.05
N LEU A 73 -5.19 0.81 -10.08
CA LEU A 73 -5.62 -0.05 -8.98
C LEU A 73 -4.92 0.30 -7.68
N THR A 74 -3.60 0.58 -7.73
CA THR A 74 -2.85 1.01 -6.55
C THR A 74 -3.41 2.33 -6.02
N ARG A 75 -3.67 3.29 -6.89
CA ARG A 75 -4.21 4.59 -6.47
C ARG A 75 -5.60 4.47 -5.87
N ASN A 76 -6.45 3.65 -6.47
CA ASN A 76 -7.79 3.40 -5.94
C ASN A 76 -7.70 2.73 -4.58
N PHE A 77 -6.75 1.82 -4.41
CA PHE A 77 -6.54 1.13 -3.14
C PHE A 77 -6.08 2.09 -2.05
N ILE A 78 -5.15 2.99 -2.37
CA ILE A 78 -4.69 4.01 -1.43
C ILE A 78 -5.88 4.86 -0.98
N ASN A 79 -6.74 5.26 -1.92
CA ASN A 79 -7.94 6.03 -1.60
C ASN A 79 -8.89 5.26 -0.68
N LEU A 80 -9.05 3.98 -0.91
CA LEU A 80 -9.88 3.13 -0.08
C LEU A 80 -9.35 3.07 1.36
N VAL A 81 -8.06 2.85 1.51
CA VAL A 81 -7.42 2.77 2.82
C VAL A 81 -7.61 4.09 3.58
N LEU A 82 -7.42 5.21 2.88
CA LEU A 82 -7.60 6.53 3.48
C LEU A 82 -9.06 6.78 3.86
N LYS A 83 -9.98 6.40 2.97
CA LYS A 83 -11.42 6.57 3.22
C LYS A 83 -11.85 5.81 4.46
N GLU A 84 -11.26 4.65 4.69
CA GLU A 84 -11.58 3.82 5.85
C GLU A 84 -10.80 4.19 7.10
N GLY A 85 -9.94 5.22 7.00
CA GLY A 85 -9.17 5.68 8.15
C GLY A 85 -8.09 4.71 8.59
N ARG A 86 -7.56 3.92 7.66
CA ARG A 86 -6.55 2.90 7.94
C ARG A 86 -5.16 3.26 7.46
N GLU A 87 -4.90 4.54 7.22
CA GLU A 87 -3.57 4.97 6.72
C GLU A 87 -2.44 4.64 7.68
N ASN A 88 -2.73 4.47 8.96
CA ASN A 88 -1.70 4.10 9.95
C ASN A 88 -1.18 2.67 9.76
N VAL A 89 -1.86 1.85 8.97
CA VAL A 89 -1.39 0.49 8.67
C VAL A 89 -0.89 0.34 7.25
N MET A 90 -0.81 1.43 6.48
CA MET A 90 -0.41 1.39 5.06
C MET A 90 0.94 0.73 4.86
N GLN A 91 1.93 1.04 5.69
CA GLN A 91 3.26 0.45 5.58
C GLN A 91 3.19 -1.08 5.73
N PHE A 92 2.41 -1.54 6.67
CA PHE A 92 2.28 -2.97 6.93
C PHE A 92 1.48 -3.67 5.82
N ILE A 93 0.52 -2.97 5.21
CA ILE A 93 -0.21 -3.49 4.06
C ILE A 93 0.74 -3.71 2.89
N ALA A 94 1.61 -2.74 2.62
CA ALA A 94 2.59 -2.87 1.53
C ALA A 94 3.49 -4.07 1.76
N ASN A 95 4.01 -4.23 2.98
CA ASN A 95 4.87 -5.37 3.32
C ASN A 95 4.11 -6.70 3.22
N SER A 96 2.86 -6.73 3.65
CA SER A 96 2.04 -7.93 3.56
C SER A 96 1.76 -8.33 2.13
N TYR A 97 1.49 -7.34 1.25
CA TYR A 97 1.30 -7.62 -0.17
C TYR A 97 2.55 -8.26 -0.77
N ILE A 98 3.72 -7.71 -0.47
CA ILE A 98 4.99 -8.24 -0.97
C ILE A 98 5.13 -9.72 -0.56
N THR A 99 4.87 -10.02 0.70
CA THR A 99 4.98 -11.38 1.22
C THR A 99 3.97 -12.32 0.54
N LEU A 100 2.71 -11.90 0.43
CA LEU A 100 1.66 -12.71 -0.18
C LEU A 100 1.90 -12.92 -1.68
N TYR A 101 2.36 -11.87 -2.37
CA TYR A 101 2.69 -11.96 -3.79
C TYR A 101 3.80 -12.99 -4.03
N ARG A 102 4.88 -12.91 -3.24
CA ARG A 102 6.00 -13.85 -3.39
C ARG A 102 5.55 -15.28 -3.14
N LYS A 103 4.69 -15.47 -2.17
CA LYS A 103 4.14 -16.79 -1.88
C LYS A 103 3.29 -17.29 -3.05
N GLN A 104 2.43 -16.44 -3.60
CA GLN A 104 1.58 -16.79 -4.74
C GLN A 104 2.41 -17.15 -5.98
N LYS A 105 3.50 -16.42 -6.22
CA LYS A 105 4.39 -16.64 -7.36
C LYS A 105 5.47 -17.68 -7.08
N ASN A 106 5.47 -18.25 -5.88
CA ASN A 106 6.44 -19.26 -5.46
C ASN A 106 7.89 -18.74 -5.52
N ILE A 107 8.07 -17.48 -5.15
CA ILE A 107 9.39 -16.85 -5.05
C ILE A 107 9.90 -17.04 -3.62
N ILE A 108 11.12 -17.56 -3.50
CA ILE A 108 11.72 -17.84 -2.20
C ILE A 108 12.63 -16.69 -1.75
#